data_024b2fac63fecb8fe3224bb7bbae9aea
#
_entry.id   024b2fac63fecb8fe3224bb7bbae9aea
#
_cell.length_a   1.000
_cell.length_b   1.000
_cell.length_c   1.000
_cell.angle_alpha   90.00
_cell.angle_beta   90.00
_cell.angle_gamma   90.00
#
_symmetry.space_group_name_H-M   'P 1'
#
loop_
_entity.id
_entity.type
_entity.pdbx_description
1 polymer ?
#
loop_
_entity_poly.entity_id
_entity_poly.type
_entity_poly.pdbx_seq_one_letter_code
_entity_poly.pdbx_strand_id
1 'polypeptide(L)'
;LGDVYKRQHENYAELRDNTAVAKLIEYVNYLTKTYSAGAAPRAAVEPLVQMLAPVAPHIAEEMWEILGHSEGITYEPFPEWDEKWLVDDTIELPVQVMGKLRGRINVAADASREEIEAAALEEPNVASHIEGKTVAKIIVVPGKMVNVVAK
;
A
#
# COMPACT_ATOMS: atom_id res chain seq x y z
N LEU A 1 3.02 1.61 6.15
CA LEU A 1 2.58 2.07 7.49
C LEU A 1 2.08 3.50 7.46
N GLY A 2 2.80 4.44 6.82
CA GLY A 2 2.40 5.85 6.73
C GLY A 2 1.01 6.05 6.11
N ASP A 3 0.66 5.30 5.07
CA ASP A 3 -0.67 5.34 4.44
C ASP A 3 -1.79 4.93 5.39
N VAL A 4 -1.56 3.95 6.27
CA VAL A 4 -2.54 3.53 7.28
C VAL A 4 -2.81 4.67 8.26
N TYR A 5 -1.78 5.35 8.77
CA TYR A 5 -1.94 6.43 9.74
C TYR A 5 -2.68 7.63 9.15
N LYS A 6 -2.32 8.04 7.92
CA LYS A 6 -2.99 9.12 7.20
C LYS A 6 -4.48 8.82 7.01
N ARG A 7 -4.80 7.63 6.48
CA ARG A 7 -6.19 7.22 6.24
C ARG A 7 -6.99 7.09 7.52
N GLN A 8 -6.37 6.64 8.62
CA GLN A 8 -7.04 6.60 9.92
C GLN A 8 -7.37 7.99 10.43
N HIS A 9 -6.42 8.93 10.33
CA HIS A 9 -6.67 10.32 10.70
C HIS A 9 -7.85 10.90 9.90
N GLU A 10 -7.86 10.73 8.58
CA GLU A 10 -8.94 11.19 7.71
C GLU A 10 -10.29 10.53 8.07
N ASN A 11 -10.31 9.21 8.31
CA ASN A 11 -11.53 8.49 8.66
C ASN A 11 -12.14 8.98 9.97
N TYR A 12 -11.33 9.23 11.00
CA TYR A 12 -11.82 9.76 12.28
C TYR A 12 -12.25 11.22 12.15
N ALA A 13 -11.50 12.05 11.41
CA ALA A 13 -11.89 13.44 11.17
C ALA A 13 -13.23 13.56 10.43
N GLU A 14 -13.56 12.59 9.57
CA GLU A 14 -14.79 12.55 8.81
C GLU A 14 -15.89 11.65 9.44
N LEU A 15 -15.68 11.18 10.68
CA LEU A 15 -16.61 10.30 11.42
C LEU A 15 -16.97 9.00 10.65
N ARG A 16 -16.00 8.44 9.94
CA ARG A 16 -16.15 7.17 9.20
C ARG A 16 -15.65 5.98 10.04
N ASP A 17 -16.20 5.79 11.23
CA ASP A 17 -15.71 4.82 12.21
C ASP A 17 -15.71 3.39 11.69
N ASN A 18 -16.70 2.99 10.90
CA ASN A 18 -16.74 1.66 10.27
C ASN A 18 -15.56 1.42 9.32
N THR A 19 -15.16 2.45 8.56
CA THR A 19 -13.98 2.38 7.68
C THR A 19 -12.69 2.35 8.50
N ALA A 20 -12.62 3.14 9.57
CA ALA A 20 -11.50 3.14 10.49
C ALA A 20 -11.29 1.75 11.11
N VAL A 21 -12.36 1.12 11.63
CA VAL A 21 -12.30 -0.23 12.21
C VAL A 21 -11.85 -1.27 11.16
N ALA A 22 -12.37 -1.20 9.93
CA ALA A 22 -11.93 -2.10 8.86
C ALA A 22 -10.43 -1.98 8.58
N LYS A 23 -9.89 -0.77 8.57
CA LYS A 23 -8.44 -0.52 8.39
C LYS A 23 -7.60 -1.00 9.57
N LEU A 24 -8.08 -0.92 10.80
CA LEU A 24 -7.41 -1.52 11.95
C LEU A 24 -7.33 -3.05 11.81
N ILE A 25 -8.40 -3.69 11.37
CA ILE A 25 -8.42 -5.14 11.12
C ILE A 25 -7.40 -5.53 10.02
N GLU A 26 -7.35 -4.79 8.92
CA GLU A 26 -6.34 -4.99 7.87
C GLU A 26 -4.92 -4.86 8.42
N TYR A 27 -4.68 -3.86 9.27
CA TYR A 27 -3.37 -3.65 9.88
C TYR A 27 -2.97 -4.77 10.85
N VAL A 28 -3.89 -5.22 11.70
CA VAL A 28 -3.67 -6.39 12.58
C VAL A 28 -3.34 -7.63 11.75
N ASN A 29 -4.09 -7.90 10.68
CA ASN A 29 -3.83 -9.02 9.78
C ASN A 29 -2.45 -8.93 9.13
N TYR A 30 -2.05 -7.73 8.70
CA TYR A 30 -0.71 -7.49 8.17
C TYR A 30 0.38 -7.78 9.20
N LEU A 31 0.26 -7.26 10.43
CA LEU A 31 1.23 -7.50 11.51
C LEU A 31 1.31 -8.99 11.84
N THR A 32 0.18 -9.66 11.98
CA THR A 32 0.11 -11.10 12.31
C THR A 32 0.79 -11.94 11.22
N LYS A 33 0.59 -11.61 9.96
CA LYS A 33 1.22 -12.31 8.84
C LYS A 33 2.73 -12.03 8.76
N THR A 34 3.13 -10.77 8.93
CA THR A 34 4.52 -10.33 8.80
C THR A 34 5.38 -10.86 9.95
N TYR A 35 4.84 -10.89 11.16
CA TYR A 35 5.52 -11.31 12.37
C TYR A 35 5.02 -12.67 12.90
N SER A 36 4.58 -13.55 12.01
CA SER A 36 4.01 -14.88 12.37
C SER A 36 4.97 -15.78 13.16
N ALA A 37 6.28 -15.58 13.03
CA ALA A 37 7.31 -16.38 13.73
C ALA A 37 7.84 -15.73 15.01
N GLY A 38 7.33 -14.56 15.42
CA GLY A 38 7.84 -13.83 16.58
C GLY A 38 6.95 -12.68 17.00
N ALA A 39 7.43 -11.87 17.94
CA ALA A 39 6.73 -10.67 18.39
C ALA A 39 6.86 -9.54 17.38
N ALA A 40 5.77 -8.83 17.11
CA ALA A 40 5.81 -7.59 16.34
C ALA A 40 6.63 -6.53 17.11
N PRO A 41 7.41 -5.70 16.42
CA PRO A 41 8.18 -4.65 17.07
C PRO A 41 7.25 -3.61 17.70
N ARG A 42 7.66 -3.08 18.85
CA ARG A 42 6.92 -2.07 19.60
C ARG A 42 6.52 -0.88 18.73
N ALA A 43 7.43 -0.40 17.89
CA ALA A 43 7.19 0.70 16.94
C ALA A 43 6.04 0.46 15.94
N ALA A 44 5.62 -0.80 15.74
CA ALA A 44 4.47 -1.14 14.92
C ALA A 44 3.19 -1.35 15.75
N VAL A 45 3.32 -1.73 17.02
CA VAL A 45 2.19 -2.01 17.91
C VAL A 45 1.66 -0.76 18.59
N GLU A 46 2.52 0.14 19.05
CA GLU A 46 2.11 1.39 19.72
C GLU A 46 1.17 2.26 18.86
N PRO A 47 1.48 2.53 17.58
CA PRO A 47 0.55 3.28 16.74
C PRO A 47 -0.79 2.58 16.52
N LEU A 48 -0.81 1.23 16.49
CA LEU A 48 -2.05 0.47 16.42
C LEU A 48 -2.93 0.74 17.64
N VAL A 49 -2.33 0.74 18.84
CA VAL A 49 -3.06 0.98 20.10
C VAL A 49 -3.56 2.43 20.14
N GLN A 50 -2.77 3.41 19.73
CA GLN A 50 -3.19 4.81 19.64
C GLN A 50 -4.36 4.99 18.65
N MET A 51 -4.31 4.33 17.48
CA MET A 51 -5.41 4.38 16.51
C MET A 51 -6.67 3.63 16.98
N LEU A 52 -6.54 2.66 17.90
CA LEU A 52 -7.66 1.94 18.49
C LEU A 52 -8.39 2.75 19.56
N ALA A 53 -7.70 3.64 20.25
CA ALA A 53 -8.23 4.37 21.40
C ALA A 53 -9.55 5.11 21.14
N PRO A 54 -9.79 5.77 19.99
CA PRO A 54 -11.06 6.46 19.74
C PRO A 54 -12.30 5.54 19.71
N VAL A 55 -12.14 4.28 19.31
CA VAL A 55 -13.27 3.33 19.17
C VAL A 55 -13.34 2.31 20.30
N ALA A 56 -12.25 2.04 20.99
CA ALA A 56 -12.19 1.07 22.09
C ALA A 56 -11.26 1.57 23.22
N PRO A 57 -11.60 2.67 23.92
CA PRO A 57 -10.70 3.34 24.84
C PRO A 57 -10.24 2.44 26.00
N HIS A 58 -11.12 1.65 26.59
CA HIS A 58 -10.76 0.83 27.76
C HIS A 58 -9.71 -0.23 27.44
N ILE A 59 -9.84 -0.92 26.31
CA ILE A 59 -8.86 -1.92 25.92
C ILE A 59 -7.56 -1.26 25.43
N ALA A 60 -7.66 -0.09 24.81
CA ALA A 60 -6.48 0.67 24.40
C ALA A 60 -5.64 1.12 25.60
N GLU A 61 -6.28 1.61 26.67
CA GLU A 61 -5.60 1.95 27.93
C GLU A 61 -4.89 0.74 28.55
N GLU A 62 -5.56 -0.41 28.64
CA GLU A 62 -4.96 -1.64 29.16
C GLU A 62 -3.75 -2.09 28.33
N MET A 63 -3.89 -2.06 26.99
CA MET A 63 -2.79 -2.39 26.08
C MET A 63 -1.63 -1.41 26.21
N TRP A 64 -1.91 -0.12 26.44
CA TRP A 64 -0.92 0.92 26.60
C TRP A 64 -0.10 0.74 27.89
N GLU A 65 -0.76 0.37 28.97
CA GLU A 65 -0.12 0.01 30.25
C GLU A 65 0.76 -1.26 30.08
N ILE A 66 0.26 -2.30 29.39
CA ILE A 66 1.03 -3.52 29.10
C ILE A 66 2.28 -3.21 28.28
N LEU A 67 2.24 -2.23 27.40
CA LEU A 67 3.40 -1.73 26.66
C LEU A 67 4.40 -0.96 27.54
N GLY A 68 4.07 -0.71 28.80
CA GLY A 68 4.95 -0.11 29.79
C GLY A 68 4.85 1.42 29.90
N HIS A 69 3.80 2.01 29.37
CA HIS A 69 3.50 3.42 29.57
C HIS A 69 2.82 3.65 30.91
N SER A 70 3.23 4.69 31.63
CA SER A 70 2.70 5.05 32.95
C SER A 70 1.59 6.10 32.89
N GLU A 71 1.46 6.79 31.76
CA GLU A 71 0.44 7.80 31.52
C GLU A 71 -0.64 7.26 30.59
N GLY A 72 -1.87 7.74 30.75
CA GLY A 72 -2.99 7.27 29.95
C GLY A 72 -2.88 7.65 28.48
N ILE A 73 -3.31 6.74 27.59
CA ILE A 73 -3.28 6.95 26.14
C ILE A 73 -4.15 8.12 25.67
N THR A 74 -5.13 8.53 26.47
CA THR A 74 -6.08 9.61 26.14
C THR A 74 -5.38 10.93 25.83
N TYR A 75 -4.20 11.18 26.39
CA TYR A 75 -3.44 12.41 26.21
C TYR A 75 -2.31 12.29 25.19
N GLU A 76 -2.11 11.09 24.65
CA GLU A 76 -1.09 10.86 23.64
C GLU A 76 -1.53 11.42 22.27
N PRO A 77 -0.62 12.06 21.54
CA PRO A 77 -0.93 12.52 20.20
C PRO A 77 -1.28 11.35 19.28
N PHE A 78 -2.17 11.58 18.33
CA PHE A 78 -2.43 10.58 17.29
C PHE A 78 -1.17 10.34 16.45
N PRO A 79 -0.92 9.11 15.98
CA PRO A 79 0.30 8.80 15.23
C PRO A 79 0.48 9.72 14.02
N GLU A 80 1.63 10.34 13.93
CA GLU A 80 2.00 11.16 12.76
C GLU A 80 2.53 10.27 11.64
N TRP A 81 2.37 10.74 10.42
CA TRP A 81 2.93 10.09 9.24
C TRP A 81 3.92 11.03 8.54
N ASP A 82 4.94 10.46 7.95
CA ASP A 82 5.88 11.17 7.10
C ASP A 82 5.49 10.92 5.63
N GLU A 83 5.26 11.97 4.87
CA GLU A 83 4.81 11.90 3.48
C GLU A 83 5.77 11.11 2.58
N LYS A 84 7.05 11.07 2.92
CA LYS A 84 8.04 10.25 2.18
C LYS A 84 7.72 8.75 2.19
N TRP A 85 6.97 8.25 3.20
CA TRP A 85 6.54 6.86 3.29
C TRP A 85 5.18 6.59 2.64
N LEU A 86 4.52 7.64 2.10
CA LEU A 86 3.27 7.52 1.36
C LEU A 86 3.47 7.35 -0.14
N VAL A 87 4.68 7.58 -0.61
CA VAL A 87 5.04 7.31 -2.00
C VAL A 87 5.19 5.79 -2.12
N ASP A 88 4.25 5.16 -2.77
CA ASP A 88 4.46 3.80 -3.28
C ASP A 88 5.60 3.92 -4.29
N ASP A 89 6.80 3.50 -3.91
CA ASP A 89 7.99 3.56 -4.78
C ASP A 89 7.77 2.79 -6.08
N THR A 90 6.76 1.89 -6.09
CA THR A 90 6.41 1.10 -7.27
C THR A 90 4.90 0.94 -7.45
N ILE A 91 4.44 0.99 -8.69
CA ILE A 91 3.07 0.69 -9.10
C ILE A 91 3.05 -0.55 -10.00
N GLU A 92 2.05 -1.42 -9.80
CA GLU A 92 1.81 -2.56 -10.69
C GLU A 92 0.94 -2.09 -11.86
N LEU A 93 1.47 -2.18 -13.07
CA LEU A 93 0.75 -1.86 -14.29
C LEU A 93 0.45 -3.12 -15.11
N PRO A 94 -0.82 -3.40 -15.44
CA PRO A 94 -1.18 -4.46 -16.36
C PRO A 94 -0.73 -4.12 -17.78
N VAL A 95 -0.07 -5.08 -18.43
CA VAL A 95 0.39 -4.98 -19.82
C VAL A 95 -0.51 -5.78 -20.72
N GLN A 96 -1.06 -5.12 -21.72
CA GLN A 96 -1.86 -5.74 -22.76
C GLN A 96 -1.07 -5.83 -24.06
N VAL A 97 -1.29 -6.91 -24.82
CA VAL A 97 -0.83 -7.04 -26.21
C VAL A 97 -2.08 -7.21 -27.07
N MET A 98 -2.28 -6.29 -28.02
CA MET A 98 -3.47 -6.29 -28.89
C MET A 98 -4.79 -6.30 -28.11
N GLY A 99 -4.86 -5.60 -26.97
CA GLY A 99 -6.04 -5.50 -26.11
C GLY A 99 -6.27 -6.71 -25.17
N LYS A 100 -5.40 -7.72 -25.17
CA LYS A 100 -5.48 -8.86 -24.24
C LYS A 100 -4.40 -8.75 -23.19
N LEU A 101 -4.78 -8.89 -21.91
CA LEU A 101 -3.83 -8.92 -20.80
C LEU A 101 -2.83 -10.07 -20.98
N ARG A 102 -1.53 -9.74 -20.94
CA ARG A 102 -0.43 -10.71 -21.14
C ARG A 102 0.58 -10.72 -20.01
N GLY A 103 0.70 -9.64 -19.27
CA GLY A 103 1.62 -9.55 -18.16
C GLY A 103 1.28 -8.42 -17.21
N ARG A 104 2.13 -8.27 -16.19
CA ARG A 104 2.10 -7.15 -15.22
C ARG A 104 3.53 -6.75 -14.95
N ILE A 105 3.77 -5.47 -14.88
CA ILE A 105 5.07 -4.90 -14.57
C ILE A 105 4.98 -4.06 -13.30
N ASN A 106 6.04 -4.09 -12.49
CA ASN A 106 6.22 -3.19 -11.37
C ASN A 106 7.21 -2.12 -11.80
N VAL A 107 6.76 -0.89 -11.82
CA VAL A 107 7.58 0.27 -12.18
C VAL A 107 7.51 1.32 -11.09
N ALA A 108 8.51 2.19 -10.98
CA ALA A 108 8.45 3.30 -10.05
C ALA A 108 7.21 4.17 -10.30
N ALA A 109 6.63 4.72 -9.24
CA ALA A 109 5.41 5.54 -9.35
C ALA A 109 5.62 6.80 -10.19
N ASP A 110 6.87 7.28 -10.21
CA ASP A 110 7.36 8.43 -10.98
C ASP A 110 8.12 8.02 -12.26
N ALA A 111 8.06 6.71 -12.63
CA ALA A 111 8.73 6.22 -13.83
C ALA A 111 8.31 6.98 -15.09
N SER A 112 9.29 7.33 -15.88
CA SER A 112 9.07 7.98 -17.16
C SER A 112 8.33 7.04 -18.13
N ARG A 113 7.69 7.62 -19.11
CA ARG A 113 7.02 6.81 -20.14
C ARG A 113 7.96 5.83 -20.82
N GLU A 114 9.20 6.23 -21.06
CA GLU A 114 10.22 5.43 -21.73
C GLU A 114 10.62 4.22 -20.88
N GLU A 115 10.76 4.39 -19.56
CA GLU A 115 11.04 3.31 -18.61
C GLU A 115 9.87 2.32 -18.52
N ILE A 116 8.63 2.81 -18.52
CA ILE A 116 7.43 1.96 -18.52
C ILE A 116 7.34 1.16 -19.83
N GLU A 117 7.63 1.78 -20.97
CA GLU A 117 7.64 1.11 -22.29
C GLU A 117 8.73 0.02 -22.35
N ALA A 118 9.93 0.31 -21.84
CA ALA A 118 11.04 -0.65 -21.77
C ALA A 118 10.68 -1.85 -20.87
N ALA A 119 10.22 -1.60 -19.64
CA ALA A 119 9.79 -2.65 -18.71
C ALA A 119 8.66 -3.53 -19.30
N ALA A 120 7.72 -2.93 -20.02
CA ALA A 120 6.63 -3.67 -20.66
C ALA A 120 7.11 -4.61 -21.79
N LEU A 121 8.16 -4.24 -22.50
CA LEU A 121 8.74 -5.08 -23.57
C LEU A 121 9.63 -6.19 -23.02
N GLU A 122 10.25 -5.98 -21.86
CA GLU A 122 11.11 -6.96 -21.18
C GLU A 122 10.30 -8.04 -20.44
N GLU A 123 9.01 -7.81 -20.19
CA GLU A 123 8.16 -8.81 -19.52
C GLU A 123 8.06 -10.10 -20.34
N PRO A 124 8.42 -11.28 -19.77
CA PRO A 124 8.58 -12.53 -20.53
C PRO A 124 7.36 -12.96 -21.35
N ASN A 125 6.16 -12.82 -20.78
CA ASN A 125 4.93 -13.20 -21.49
C ASN A 125 4.59 -12.19 -22.60
N VAL A 126 4.89 -10.91 -22.41
CA VAL A 126 4.73 -9.87 -23.44
C VAL A 126 5.73 -10.13 -24.55
N ALA A 127 7.02 -10.32 -24.22
CA ALA A 127 8.08 -10.61 -25.17
C ALA A 127 7.74 -11.79 -26.08
N SER A 128 7.26 -12.91 -25.51
CA SER A 128 6.88 -14.11 -26.28
C SER A 128 5.70 -13.86 -27.25
N HIS A 129 4.82 -12.89 -26.94
CA HIS A 129 3.66 -12.60 -27.79
C HIS A 129 3.96 -11.56 -28.88
N ILE A 130 5.07 -10.83 -28.77
CA ILE A 130 5.57 -9.89 -29.79
C ILE A 130 6.71 -10.46 -30.61
N GLU A 131 7.24 -11.62 -30.22
CA GLU A 131 8.31 -12.30 -30.97
C GLU A 131 7.89 -12.54 -32.42
N GLY A 132 8.72 -12.13 -33.37
CA GLY A 132 8.44 -12.18 -34.80
C GLY A 132 7.45 -11.15 -35.34
N LYS A 133 7.02 -10.18 -34.51
CA LYS A 133 6.13 -9.09 -34.91
C LYS A 133 6.83 -7.75 -34.79
N THR A 134 6.38 -6.79 -35.58
CA THR A 134 6.87 -5.39 -35.44
C THR A 134 5.98 -4.64 -34.50
N VAL A 135 6.53 -4.09 -33.40
CA VAL A 135 5.81 -3.20 -32.50
C VAL A 135 5.47 -1.90 -33.24
N ALA A 136 4.19 -1.69 -33.51
CA ALA A 136 3.71 -0.53 -34.25
C ALA A 136 3.51 0.69 -33.32
N LYS A 137 3.06 0.46 -32.09
CA LYS A 137 2.80 1.53 -31.12
C LYS A 137 2.69 0.96 -29.71
N ILE A 138 3.19 1.72 -28.72
CA ILE A 138 2.94 1.45 -27.30
C ILE A 138 2.10 2.61 -26.75
N ILE A 139 1.00 2.26 -26.08
CA ILE A 139 0.08 3.21 -25.47
C ILE A 139 0.20 3.05 -23.97
N VAL A 140 0.84 4.02 -23.32
CA VAL A 140 0.96 4.08 -21.86
C VAL A 140 -0.14 4.97 -21.31
N VAL A 141 -0.99 4.44 -20.43
CA VAL A 141 -1.96 5.19 -19.66
C VAL A 141 -1.42 5.27 -18.22
N PRO A 142 -0.88 6.42 -17.80
CA PRO A 142 -0.24 6.54 -16.49
C PRO A 142 -1.13 6.05 -15.36
N GLY A 143 -0.57 5.24 -14.46
CA GLY A 143 -1.27 4.68 -13.29
C GLY A 143 -2.38 3.66 -13.60
N LYS A 144 -2.58 3.26 -14.88
CA LYS A 144 -3.67 2.36 -15.26
C LYS A 144 -3.22 1.13 -16.01
N MET A 145 -2.54 1.29 -17.14
CA MET A 145 -2.20 0.16 -18.00
C MET A 145 -1.23 0.55 -19.12
N VAL A 146 -0.58 -0.47 -19.69
CA VAL A 146 0.19 -0.37 -20.92
C VAL A 146 -0.43 -1.27 -21.99
N ASN A 147 -0.58 -0.77 -23.21
CA ASN A 147 -1.05 -1.58 -24.33
C ASN A 147 -0.05 -1.55 -25.50
N VAL A 148 0.50 -2.71 -25.80
CA VAL A 148 1.44 -2.93 -26.92
C VAL A 148 0.65 -3.36 -28.15
N VAL A 149 0.75 -2.58 -29.22
CA VAL A 149 0.16 -2.89 -30.52
C VAL A 149 1.26 -3.41 -31.43
N ALA A 150 1.22 -4.68 -31.81
CA ALA A 150 2.16 -5.32 -32.70
C ALA A 150 1.46 -5.80 -33.98
N LYS A 151 2.19 -5.77 -35.08
CA LYS A 151 1.74 -6.28 -36.40
C LYS A 151 2.65 -7.36 -36.88
#